data_bfb0d662a9c3dd2eb0766d37e9d07edc
#
_entry.id   bfb0d662a9c3dd2eb0766d37e9d07edc
#
_cell.length_a   1.000
_cell.length_b   1.000
_cell.length_c   1.000
_cell.angle_alpha   90.00
_cell.angle_beta   90.00
_cell.angle_gamma   90.00
#
_symmetry.space_group_name_H-M   'P 1'
#
loop_
_entity.id
_entity.type
_entity.pdbx_description
1 polymer ?
#
loop_
_entity_poly.entity_id
_entity_poly.type
_entity_poly.pdbx_seq_one_letter_code
_entity_poly.pdbx_strand_id
1 'polypeptide(L)'
;FLTIATSVVGGVGAAGAAVPFIASWNPSERAKSAGAPVEVDISKLEPGQLIRVEWRGKPVWVVSRTPKMLEQMKEHEGQLRDPQSQEPQQLESSTNDYRSLRPEIFLAVGICTHLGCSPGFLQGNFGEKVEGTDDGFYCPCHGSKFDMAGRVFQSVPAPLNLEIPPYTFLDDTTILVGEERGVA
;
A
#
# COMPACT_ATOMS: atom_id res chain seq x y z
N PHE A 1 12.56 -32.20 52.59
CA PHE A 1 13.44 -31.04 52.41
C PHE A 1 14.08 -31.06 51.02
N LEU A 2 14.80 -32.10 50.62
CA LEU A 2 15.53 -32.18 49.35
C LEU A 2 14.59 -31.98 48.13
N THR A 3 13.43 -32.60 48.14
CA THR A 3 12.45 -32.48 47.02
C THR A 3 12.00 -31.03 46.87
N ILE A 4 11.67 -30.35 47.96
CA ILE A 4 11.24 -28.95 47.91
C ILE A 4 12.38 -28.05 47.42
N ALA A 5 13.58 -28.24 47.98
CA ALA A 5 14.75 -27.46 47.57
C ALA A 5 15.06 -27.62 46.09
N THR A 6 15.03 -28.87 45.58
CA THR A 6 15.25 -29.16 44.15
C THR A 6 14.16 -28.57 43.28
N SER A 7 12.88 -28.62 43.70
CA SER A 7 11.77 -28.01 42.94
C SER A 7 11.89 -26.49 42.87
N VAL A 8 12.29 -25.84 43.98
CA VAL A 8 12.48 -24.38 43.96
C VAL A 8 13.64 -23.98 43.06
N VAL A 9 14.80 -24.62 43.20
CA VAL A 9 15.97 -24.32 42.36
C VAL A 9 15.68 -24.63 40.91
N GLY A 10 15.02 -25.77 40.62
CA GLY A 10 14.60 -26.14 39.26
C GLY A 10 13.61 -25.13 38.66
N GLY A 11 12.65 -24.66 39.46
CA GLY A 11 11.68 -23.63 39.04
C GLY A 11 12.35 -22.29 38.72
N VAL A 12 13.26 -21.85 39.59
CA VAL A 12 14.04 -20.61 39.31
C VAL A 12 14.92 -20.77 38.08
N GLY A 13 15.58 -21.91 37.90
CA GLY A 13 16.37 -22.21 36.73
C GLY A 13 15.53 -22.22 35.43
N ALA A 14 14.36 -22.84 35.46
CA ALA A 14 13.44 -22.85 34.32
C ALA A 14 12.93 -21.44 33.98
N ALA A 15 12.57 -20.66 34.99
CA ALA A 15 12.16 -19.26 34.81
C ALA A 15 13.29 -18.42 34.22
N GLY A 16 14.51 -18.57 34.76
CA GLY A 16 15.69 -17.87 34.19
C GLY A 16 16.00 -18.27 32.74
N ALA A 17 15.89 -19.57 32.44
CA ALA A 17 16.07 -20.05 31.07
C ALA A 17 14.98 -19.57 30.11
N ALA A 18 13.75 -19.33 30.58
CA ALA A 18 12.66 -18.82 29.74
C ALA A 18 12.83 -17.34 29.32
N VAL A 19 13.54 -16.53 30.11
CA VAL A 19 13.74 -15.10 29.87
C VAL A 19 14.25 -14.79 28.48
N PRO A 20 15.37 -15.36 27.96
CA PRO A 20 15.87 -15.05 26.63
C PRO A 20 14.89 -15.45 25.52
N PHE A 21 14.12 -16.53 25.69
CA PHE A 21 13.12 -16.95 24.72
C PHE A 21 11.94 -15.97 24.67
N ILE A 22 11.44 -15.53 25.82
CA ILE A 22 10.36 -14.52 25.88
C ILE A 22 10.89 -13.16 25.34
N ALA A 23 12.11 -12.78 25.71
CA ALA A 23 12.73 -11.56 25.22
C ALA A 23 12.93 -11.56 23.70
N SER A 24 13.14 -12.74 23.08
CA SER A 24 13.28 -12.86 21.62
C SER A 24 12.00 -12.54 20.84
N TRP A 25 10.84 -12.47 21.49
CA TRP A 25 9.58 -12.04 20.88
C TRP A 25 9.51 -10.51 20.70
N ASN A 26 10.36 -9.75 21.39
CA ASN A 26 10.45 -8.32 21.14
C ASN A 26 11.01 -8.07 19.72
N PRO A 27 10.42 -7.13 18.96
CA PRO A 27 10.89 -6.83 17.64
C PRO A 27 12.34 -6.33 17.68
N SER A 28 13.19 -6.84 16.76
CA SER A 28 14.55 -6.36 16.58
C SER A 28 14.55 -4.90 16.09
N GLU A 29 15.67 -4.19 16.25
CA GLU A 29 15.81 -2.81 15.74
C GLU A 29 15.59 -2.74 14.22
N ARG A 30 15.99 -3.78 13.47
CA ARG A 30 15.70 -3.91 12.06
C ARG A 30 14.19 -4.02 11.77
N ALA A 31 13.46 -4.78 12.60
CA ALA A 31 12.00 -4.89 12.44
C ALA A 31 11.28 -3.58 12.79
N LYS A 32 11.78 -2.87 13.82
CA LYS A 32 11.27 -1.54 14.18
C LYS A 32 11.53 -0.52 13.07
N SER A 33 12.73 -0.48 12.52
CA SER A 33 13.09 0.43 11.44
C SER A 33 12.34 0.12 10.13
N ALA A 34 12.06 -1.15 9.83
CA ALA A 34 11.27 -1.53 8.66
C ALA A 34 9.81 -1.04 8.73
N GLY A 35 9.30 -0.74 9.94
CA GLY A 35 7.97 -0.16 10.15
C GLY A 35 7.95 1.37 10.21
N ALA A 36 9.12 2.02 10.21
CA ALA A 36 9.20 3.48 10.27
C ALA A 36 8.61 4.16 9.02
N PRO A 37 8.09 5.39 9.16
CA PRO A 37 7.71 6.20 8.02
C PRO A 37 8.89 6.47 7.09
N VAL A 38 8.60 6.61 5.79
CA VAL A 38 9.59 6.84 4.72
C VAL A 38 9.30 8.17 4.05
N GLU A 39 10.29 9.06 4.00
CA GLU A 39 10.21 10.30 3.24
C GLU A 39 10.49 10.03 1.75
N VAL A 40 9.66 10.59 0.90
CA VAL A 40 9.74 10.46 -0.56
C VAL A 40 9.80 11.83 -1.20
N ASP A 41 10.90 12.14 -1.85
CA ASP A 41 11.07 13.35 -2.65
C ASP A 41 10.41 13.15 -4.04
N ILE A 42 9.41 13.96 -4.35
CA ILE A 42 8.70 13.99 -5.63
C ILE A 42 9.03 15.22 -6.48
N SER A 43 10.04 16.02 -6.09
CA SER A 43 10.40 17.25 -6.82
C SER A 43 10.78 17.04 -8.29
N LYS A 44 11.22 15.82 -8.63
CA LYS A 44 11.61 15.41 -9.99
C LYS A 44 10.62 14.47 -10.65
N LEU A 45 9.47 14.23 -10.03
CA LEU A 45 8.46 13.32 -10.56
C LEU A 45 7.63 14.04 -11.62
N GLU A 46 7.89 13.74 -12.88
CA GLU A 46 7.18 14.34 -14.03
C GLU A 46 5.79 13.73 -14.21
N PRO A 47 4.83 14.46 -14.79
CA PRO A 47 3.52 13.93 -15.13
C PRO A 47 3.62 12.65 -15.99
N GLY A 48 2.87 11.61 -15.59
CA GLY A 48 2.90 10.29 -16.21
C GLY A 48 3.97 9.36 -15.66
N GLN A 49 4.87 9.81 -14.81
CA GLN A 49 5.91 8.96 -14.22
C GLN A 49 5.44 8.24 -12.97
N LEU A 50 6.05 7.08 -12.73
CA LEU A 50 5.89 6.27 -11.52
C LEU A 50 7.25 6.01 -10.87
N ILE A 51 7.36 6.32 -9.59
CA ILE A 51 8.49 5.91 -8.75
C ILE A 51 8.04 4.85 -7.74
N ARG A 52 8.99 4.06 -7.27
CA ARG A 52 8.75 2.99 -6.28
C ARG A 52 9.62 3.23 -5.07
N VAL A 53 9.00 3.14 -3.91
CA VAL A 53 9.67 3.16 -2.61
C VAL A 53 9.28 1.92 -1.81
N GLU A 54 10.10 1.54 -0.85
CA GLU A 54 9.79 0.42 0.03
C GLU A 54 9.30 0.94 1.37
N TRP A 55 8.16 0.43 1.83
CA TRP A 55 7.64 0.66 3.17
C TRP A 55 7.09 -0.64 3.75
N ARG A 56 7.55 -1.01 4.93
CA ARG A 56 7.20 -2.27 5.61
C ARG A 56 7.42 -3.52 4.76
N GLY A 57 8.48 -3.52 3.94
CA GLY A 57 8.78 -4.63 3.02
C GLY A 57 7.82 -4.74 1.83
N LYS A 58 6.93 -3.77 1.64
CA LYS A 58 6.01 -3.70 0.50
C LYS A 58 6.43 -2.60 -0.47
N PRO A 59 6.32 -2.81 -1.79
CA PRO A 59 6.52 -1.74 -2.76
C PRO A 59 5.34 -0.75 -2.67
N VAL A 60 5.63 0.52 -2.48
CA VAL A 60 4.68 1.61 -2.59
C VAL A 60 4.98 2.38 -3.86
N TRP A 61 3.97 2.58 -4.67
CA TRP A 61 4.05 3.38 -5.88
C TRP A 61 3.63 4.82 -5.59
N VAL A 62 4.34 5.75 -6.19
CA VAL A 62 3.95 7.15 -6.27
C VAL A 62 3.88 7.52 -7.74
N VAL A 63 2.71 7.92 -8.19
CA VAL A 63 2.42 8.22 -9.59
C VAL A 63 2.01 9.68 -9.72
N SER A 64 2.64 10.41 -10.63
CA SER A 64 2.19 11.73 -11.06
C SER A 64 1.19 11.55 -12.21
N ARG A 65 -0.09 11.78 -11.92
CA ARG A 65 -1.17 11.62 -12.90
C ARG A 65 -1.28 12.85 -13.80
N THR A 66 -1.45 12.61 -15.09
CA THR A 66 -1.72 13.67 -16.07
C THR A 66 -3.19 14.09 -16.02
N PRO A 67 -3.56 15.29 -16.51
CA PRO A 67 -4.96 15.70 -16.65
C PRO A 67 -5.80 14.68 -17.43
N LYS A 68 -5.24 14.09 -18.50
CA LYS A 68 -5.90 13.04 -19.29
C LYS A 68 -6.23 11.80 -18.45
N MET A 69 -5.30 11.33 -17.62
CA MET A 69 -5.54 10.21 -16.70
C MET A 69 -6.69 10.50 -15.74
N LEU A 70 -6.77 11.74 -15.21
CA LEU A 70 -7.83 12.16 -14.31
C LEU A 70 -9.21 12.24 -15.00
N GLU A 71 -9.27 12.65 -16.25
CA GLU A 71 -10.49 12.66 -17.05
C GLU A 71 -10.99 11.25 -17.34
N GLN A 72 -10.10 10.37 -17.80
CA GLN A 72 -10.43 8.98 -18.12
C GLN A 72 -10.95 8.19 -16.92
N MET A 73 -10.52 8.49 -15.70
CA MET A 73 -11.00 7.81 -14.49
C MET A 73 -12.52 7.98 -14.29
N LYS A 74 -13.12 9.07 -14.75
CA LYS A 74 -14.57 9.33 -14.64
C LYS A 74 -15.39 8.56 -15.65
N GLU A 75 -14.79 8.23 -16.80
CA GLU A 75 -15.50 7.56 -17.91
C GLU A 75 -15.77 6.08 -17.63
N HIS A 76 -15.06 5.46 -16.65
CA HIS A 76 -15.10 4.01 -16.41
C HIS A 76 -15.79 3.61 -15.10
N GLU A 77 -16.41 4.52 -14.37
CA GLU A 77 -17.03 4.22 -13.07
C GLU A 77 -18.01 3.03 -13.12
N GLY A 78 -18.80 2.94 -14.18
CA GLY A 78 -19.75 1.84 -14.38
C GLY A 78 -19.10 0.46 -14.61
N GLN A 79 -17.80 0.41 -14.91
CA GLN A 79 -17.03 -0.81 -15.14
C GLN A 79 -16.26 -1.26 -13.89
N LEU A 80 -16.25 -0.45 -12.83
CA LEU A 80 -15.51 -0.72 -11.59
C LEU A 80 -16.38 -1.52 -10.61
N ARG A 81 -15.73 -2.33 -9.78
CA ARG A 81 -16.40 -3.14 -8.75
C ARG A 81 -16.79 -2.30 -7.54
N ASP A 82 -15.89 -1.44 -7.09
CA ASP A 82 -16.07 -0.52 -5.96
C ASP A 82 -15.57 0.88 -6.35
N PRO A 83 -16.34 1.61 -7.20
CA PRO A 83 -15.93 2.91 -7.71
C PRO A 83 -15.83 3.98 -6.61
N GLN A 84 -16.62 3.85 -5.56
CA GLN A 84 -16.68 4.81 -4.45
C GLN A 84 -15.81 4.42 -3.26
N SER A 85 -15.02 3.34 -3.39
CA SER A 85 -14.08 2.87 -2.37
C SER A 85 -14.73 2.68 -1.00
N GLN A 86 -15.85 1.97 -0.97
CA GLN A 86 -16.59 1.65 0.26
C GLN A 86 -15.88 0.58 1.11
N GLU A 87 -15.08 -0.27 0.47
CA GLU A 87 -14.27 -1.26 1.18
C GLU A 87 -13.04 -0.61 1.83
N PRO A 88 -12.62 -1.07 3.02
CA PRO A 88 -11.59 -0.41 3.84
C PRO A 88 -10.16 -0.63 3.30
N GLN A 89 -9.88 -0.17 2.08
CA GLN A 89 -8.57 -0.24 1.42
C GLN A 89 -7.80 1.09 1.46
N GLN A 90 -8.33 2.10 2.13
CA GLN A 90 -7.77 3.45 2.26
C GLN A 90 -8.18 4.08 3.59
N LEU A 91 -7.51 5.16 3.94
CA LEU A 91 -7.92 6.03 5.04
C LEU A 91 -9.08 6.93 4.62
N GLU A 92 -9.83 7.44 5.60
CA GLU A 92 -10.95 8.35 5.38
C GLU A 92 -10.55 9.59 4.57
N SER A 93 -9.37 10.14 4.83
CA SER A 93 -8.78 11.28 4.10
C SER A 93 -8.58 11.02 2.60
N SER A 94 -8.46 9.75 2.19
CA SER A 94 -8.30 9.32 0.80
C SER A 94 -9.58 8.70 0.22
N THR A 95 -10.72 8.77 0.91
CA THR A 95 -12.01 8.29 0.42
C THR A 95 -12.66 9.35 -0.45
N ASN A 96 -12.18 9.47 -1.67
CA ASN A 96 -12.68 10.38 -2.71
C ASN A 96 -12.48 9.75 -4.10
N ASP A 97 -12.99 10.37 -5.16
CA ASP A 97 -12.94 9.85 -6.54
C ASP A 97 -11.51 9.56 -7.03
N TYR A 98 -10.54 10.28 -6.51
CA TYR A 98 -9.13 10.15 -6.88
C TYR A 98 -8.36 9.15 -5.99
N ARG A 99 -8.93 8.74 -4.87
CA ARG A 99 -8.29 7.92 -3.82
C ARG A 99 -6.92 8.47 -3.42
N SER A 100 -6.86 9.78 -3.24
CA SER A 100 -5.62 10.48 -2.91
C SER A 100 -5.90 11.82 -2.22
N LEU A 101 -4.91 12.33 -1.48
CA LEU A 101 -4.98 13.65 -0.84
C LEU A 101 -4.88 14.80 -1.87
N ARG A 102 -4.15 14.57 -2.96
CA ARG A 102 -4.03 15.49 -4.11
C ARG A 102 -4.37 14.74 -5.38
N PRO A 103 -5.26 15.23 -6.25
CA PRO A 103 -5.68 14.52 -7.46
C PRO A 103 -4.54 14.09 -8.37
N GLU A 104 -3.52 14.92 -8.50
CA GLU A 104 -2.38 14.68 -9.38
C GLU A 104 -1.38 13.66 -8.85
N ILE A 105 -1.37 13.38 -7.54
CA ILE A 105 -0.42 12.44 -6.92
C ILE A 105 -1.16 11.25 -6.35
N PHE A 106 -0.90 10.09 -6.90
CA PHE A 106 -1.50 8.82 -6.45
C PHE A 106 -0.47 7.95 -5.76
N LEU A 107 -0.83 7.43 -4.59
CA LEU A 107 -0.05 6.43 -3.86
C LEU A 107 -0.85 5.15 -3.71
N ALA A 108 -0.18 4.01 -3.93
CA ALA A 108 -0.76 2.71 -3.61
C ALA A 108 0.32 1.69 -3.27
N VAL A 109 -0.04 0.69 -2.49
CA VAL A 109 0.77 -0.52 -2.33
C VAL A 109 0.72 -1.29 -3.65
N GLY A 110 1.87 -1.47 -4.29
CA GLY A 110 2.01 -2.09 -5.61
C GLY A 110 1.84 -3.62 -5.58
N ILE A 111 0.81 -4.09 -4.87
CA ILE A 111 0.51 -5.51 -4.67
C ILE A 111 -0.94 -5.77 -5.05
N CYS A 112 -1.15 -6.70 -5.99
CA CYS A 112 -2.47 -7.12 -6.44
C CYS A 112 -3.25 -7.78 -5.29
N THR A 113 -4.48 -7.33 -5.09
CA THR A 113 -5.37 -7.83 -4.03
C THR A 113 -5.90 -9.25 -4.28
N HIS A 114 -5.57 -9.87 -5.42
CA HIS A 114 -5.89 -11.28 -5.67
C HIS A 114 -4.98 -12.22 -4.87
N LEU A 115 -3.72 -12.37 -5.25
CA LEU A 115 -2.75 -13.30 -4.65
C LEU A 115 -1.35 -12.68 -4.50
N GLY A 116 -1.23 -11.36 -4.43
CA GLY A 116 0.01 -10.69 -4.05
C GLY A 116 1.04 -10.46 -5.16
N CYS A 117 0.72 -10.72 -6.44
CA CYS A 117 1.61 -10.32 -7.53
C CYS A 117 1.73 -8.80 -7.64
N SER A 118 2.84 -8.30 -8.19
CA SER A 118 2.96 -6.87 -8.49
C SER A 118 2.40 -6.56 -9.88
N PRO A 119 1.34 -5.76 -10.01
CA PRO A 119 0.85 -5.32 -11.31
C PRO A 119 1.86 -4.41 -12.02
N GLY A 120 1.84 -4.43 -13.35
CA GLY A 120 2.60 -3.50 -14.17
C GLY A 120 1.81 -2.20 -14.40
N PHE A 121 2.49 -1.07 -14.37
CA PHE A 121 1.94 0.20 -14.85
C PHE A 121 1.99 0.20 -16.38
N LEU A 122 0.85 0.34 -17.02
CA LEU A 122 0.71 0.46 -18.47
C LEU A 122 0.30 1.89 -18.79
N GLN A 123 1.12 2.56 -19.58
CA GLN A 123 0.89 3.92 -20.04
C GLN A 123 0.75 3.93 -21.56
N GLY A 124 -0.35 4.48 -22.06
CA GLY A 124 -0.62 4.60 -23.50
C GLY A 124 -1.04 3.29 -24.20
N ASN A 125 -1.05 2.16 -23.50
CA ASN A 125 -1.39 0.84 -24.06
C ASN A 125 -2.32 0.01 -23.17
N PHE A 126 -2.89 0.60 -22.15
CA PHE A 126 -3.86 -0.10 -21.29
C PHE A 126 -5.18 -0.37 -22.03
N GLY A 127 -5.48 0.39 -23.09
CA GLY A 127 -6.63 0.20 -23.98
C GLY A 127 -6.71 -1.19 -24.61
N GLU A 128 -5.59 -1.90 -24.76
CA GLU A 128 -5.58 -3.31 -25.16
C GLU A 128 -6.22 -4.23 -24.10
N LYS A 129 -6.35 -3.78 -22.88
CA LYS A 129 -6.91 -4.53 -21.74
C LYS A 129 -8.29 -4.03 -21.34
N VAL A 130 -8.53 -2.73 -21.46
CA VAL A 130 -9.80 -2.06 -21.13
C VAL A 130 -10.08 -1.00 -22.17
N GLU A 131 -11.15 -1.17 -22.94
CA GLU A 131 -11.57 -0.21 -23.95
C GLU A 131 -11.89 1.15 -23.31
N GLY A 132 -11.44 2.23 -23.98
CA GLY A 132 -11.71 3.60 -23.57
C GLY A 132 -10.74 4.19 -22.53
N THR A 133 -9.69 3.47 -22.10
CA THR A 133 -8.67 4.01 -21.21
C THR A 133 -7.26 3.65 -21.69
N ASP A 134 -6.36 4.61 -21.70
CA ASP A 134 -4.99 4.41 -22.18
C ASP A 134 -4.02 4.02 -21.07
N ASP A 135 -4.38 4.32 -19.81
CA ASP A 135 -3.48 4.20 -18.66
C ASP A 135 -4.14 3.41 -17.52
N GLY A 136 -3.34 2.57 -16.85
CA GLY A 136 -3.83 1.75 -15.72
C GLY A 136 -2.81 0.75 -15.23
N PHE A 137 -3.25 -0.13 -14.34
CA PHE A 137 -2.40 -1.20 -13.80
C PHE A 137 -2.94 -2.56 -14.19
N TYR A 138 -2.07 -3.41 -14.71
CA TYR A 138 -2.40 -4.77 -15.14
C TYR A 138 -1.57 -5.80 -14.39
N CYS A 139 -2.24 -6.75 -13.78
CA CYS A 139 -1.59 -7.86 -13.09
C CYS A 139 -1.39 -9.03 -14.07
N PRO A 140 -0.15 -9.35 -14.48
CA PRO A 140 0.10 -10.37 -15.49
C PRO A 140 -0.16 -11.80 -15.00
N CYS A 141 -0.24 -12.02 -13.67
CA CYS A 141 -0.44 -13.35 -13.11
C CYS A 141 -1.82 -13.94 -13.49
N HIS A 142 -2.89 -13.16 -13.34
CA HIS A 142 -4.25 -13.65 -13.57
C HIS A 142 -5.15 -12.62 -14.25
N GLY A 143 -4.59 -11.54 -14.80
CA GLY A 143 -5.32 -10.57 -15.62
C GLY A 143 -6.16 -9.56 -14.83
N SER A 144 -5.93 -9.38 -13.53
CA SER A 144 -6.60 -8.30 -12.78
C SER A 144 -6.19 -6.94 -13.28
N LYS A 145 -7.15 -6.02 -13.35
CA LYS A 145 -7.02 -4.69 -13.93
C LYS A 145 -7.45 -3.65 -12.91
N PHE A 146 -6.72 -2.54 -12.87
CA PHE A 146 -7.01 -1.42 -11.98
C PHE A 146 -6.83 -0.12 -12.75
N ASP A 147 -7.66 0.86 -12.47
CA ASP A 147 -7.56 2.19 -13.06
C ASP A 147 -6.46 3.04 -12.40
N MET A 148 -6.35 4.30 -12.79
CA MET A 148 -5.35 5.23 -12.27
C MET A 148 -5.60 5.72 -10.84
N ALA A 149 -6.72 5.34 -10.21
CA ALA A 149 -6.97 5.46 -8.78
C ALA A 149 -6.80 4.12 -8.02
N GLY A 150 -6.29 3.09 -8.71
CA GLY A 150 -6.15 1.75 -8.14
C GLY A 150 -7.50 1.06 -7.88
N ARG A 151 -8.59 1.51 -8.51
CA ARG A 151 -9.91 0.90 -8.39
C ARG A 151 -9.99 -0.31 -9.32
N VAL A 152 -10.47 -1.42 -8.79
CA VAL A 152 -10.51 -2.69 -9.51
C VAL A 152 -11.68 -2.74 -10.49
N PHE A 153 -11.43 -3.18 -11.72
CA PHE A 153 -12.47 -3.45 -12.71
C PHE A 153 -13.32 -4.66 -12.32
N GLN A 154 -14.56 -4.70 -12.83
CA GLN A 154 -15.43 -5.87 -12.71
C GLN A 154 -14.88 -7.04 -13.53
N SER A 155 -15.38 -8.24 -13.24
CA SER A 155 -15.04 -9.48 -13.98
C SER A 155 -13.55 -9.82 -14.03
N VAL A 156 -12.78 -9.42 -13.00
CA VAL A 156 -11.37 -9.81 -12.81
C VAL A 156 -11.19 -10.52 -11.47
N PRO A 157 -10.11 -11.31 -11.30
CA PRO A 157 -9.89 -12.10 -10.07
C PRO A 157 -9.68 -11.28 -8.80
N ALA A 158 -9.08 -10.09 -8.88
CA ALA A 158 -8.86 -9.24 -7.72
C ALA A 158 -10.19 -8.81 -7.10
N PRO A 159 -10.42 -9.04 -5.79
CA PRO A 159 -11.68 -8.74 -5.13
C PRO A 159 -11.82 -7.28 -4.71
N LEU A 160 -10.72 -6.58 -4.48
CA LEU A 160 -10.66 -5.26 -3.84
C LEU A 160 -9.81 -4.29 -4.65
N ASN A 161 -10.02 -3.00 -4.41
CA ASN A 161 -9.14 -1.92 -4.89
C ASN A 161 -7.72 -2.09 -4.32
N LEU A 162 -6.71 -1.47 -4.92
CA LEU A 162 -5.35 -1.45 -4.35
C LEU A 162 -5.35 -0.74 -2.99
N GLU A 163 -4.54 -1.24 -2.06
CA GLU A 163 -4.37 -0.65 -0.72
C GLU A 163 -3.68 0.72 -0.84
N ILE A 164 -4.25 1.75 -0.20
CA ILE A 164 -3.62 3.06 -0.04
C ILE A 164 -2.96 3.07 1.33
N PRO A 165 -1.62 3.18 1.42
CA PRO A 165 -0.95 3.27 2.71
C PRO A 165 -1.27 4.62 3.38
N PRO A 166 -1.16 4.73 4.71
CA PRO A 166 -1.20 6.03 5.37
C PRO A 166 -0.06 6.91 4.85
N TYR A 167 -0.36 8.16 4.51
CA TYR A 167 0.65 9.12 4.08
C TYR A 167 0.19 10.55 4.31
N THR A 168 1.14 11.46 4.34
CA THR A 168 0.89 12.91 4.41
C THR A 168 1.89 13.66 3.55
N PHE A 169 1.55 14.88 3.14
CA PHE A 169 2.52 15.80 2.53
C PHE A 169 3.21 16.60 3.63
N LEU A 170 4.54 16.58 3.66
CA LEU A 170 5.34 17.44 4.55
C LEU A 170 5.43 18.86 3.97
N ASP A 171 5.55 18.93 2.65
CA ASP A 171 5.55 20.14 1.83
C ASP A 171 5.02 19.82 0.41
N ASP A 172 5.25 20.70 -0.56
CA ASP A 172 4.76 20.50 -1.93
C ASP A 172 5.50 19.40 -2.69
N THR A 173 6.69 19.03 -2.27
CA THR A 173 7.59 18.10 -2.95
C THR A 173 7.99 16.89 -2.12
N THR A 174 7.55 16.80 -0.87
CA THR A 174 7.95 15.73 0.05
C THR A 174 6.72 15.05 0.64
N ILE A 175 6.67 13.73 0.49
CA ILE A 175 5.62 12.86 1.04
C ILE A 175 6.21 12.01 2.16
N LEU A 176 5.53 11.90 3.28
CA LEU A 176 5.84 10.95 4.34
C LEU A 176 4.87 9.77 4.22
N VAL A 177 5.39 8.59 3.88
CA VAL A 177 4.63 7.34 3.77
C VAL A 177 4.72 6.57 5.08
N GLY A 178 3.61 6.11 5.61
CA GLY A 178 3.53 5.31 6.82
C GLY A 178 2.98 6.04 8.02
N GLU A 179 2.67 7.33 7.89
CA GLU A 179 2.06 8.15 8.94
C GLU A 179 1.01 9.07 8.33
N GLU A 180 -0.16 9.12 8.95
CA GLU A 180 -1.16 10.14 8.69
C GLU A 180 -1.04 11.21 9.78
N ARG A 181 -0.70 12.42 9.40
CA ARG A 181 -0.87 13.55 10.32
C ARG A 181 -2.31 13.98 10.23
N GLY A 182 -3.05 13.82 11.32
CA GLY A 182 -4.44 14.27 11.40
C GLY A 182 -4.54 15.71 10.90
N VAL A 183 -5.52 15.95 10.03
CA VAL A 183 -5.94 17.32 9.68
C VAL A 183 -6.45 17.94 10.98
N ALA A 184 -5.66 18.87 11.52
CA ALA A 184 -6.01 19.64 12.71
C ALA A 184 -7.10 20.65 12.36
#